data_9d9f4735866017a67cc5e80c99bdf9d9
#
_entry.id   9d9f4735866017a67cc5e80c99bdf9d9
#
_cell.length_a   1.000
_cell.length_b   1.000
_cell.length_c   1.000
_cell.angle_alpha   90.00
_cell.angle_beta   90.00
_cell.angle_gamma   90.00
#
_symmetry.space_group_name_H-M   'P 1'
#
loop_
_entity.id
_entity.type
_entity.pdbx_description
1 polymer ?
#
loop_
_entity_poly.entity_id
_entity_poly.type
_entity_poly.pdbx_seq_one_letter_code
_entity_poly.pdbx_strand_id
1 'polypeptide(L)' 'MITDAELDTLINQLDAVLLQYNHCPAHEVAGALLSRITLLMTMDPSVGKHMLKFVWEKLDEIEQANPGNMI' A
#
# COMPACT_ATOMS: atom_id res chain seq x y z
N MET A 1 -5.37 -11.95 -16.48
CA MET A 1 -4.43 -11.95 -15.35
C MET A 1 -3.24 -11.06 -15.67
N ILE A 2 -2.76 -10.29 -14.72
CA ILE A 2 -1.60 -9.43 -14.95
C ILE A 2 -0.33 -10.28 -15.11
N THR A 3 0.48 -9.97 -16.12
CA THR A 3 1.78 -10.64 -16.32
C THR A 3 2.84 -10.02 -15.41
N ASP A 4 3.97 -10.73 -15.24
CA ASP A 4 5.09 -10.20 -14.46
C ASP A 4 5.63 -8.91 -15.05
N ALA A 5 5.70 -8.82 -16.37
CA ALA A 5 6.15 -7.60 -17.04
C ALA A 5 5.19 -6.43 -16.82
N GLU A 6 3.89 -6.69 -16.87
CA GLU A 6 2.87 -5.68 -16.59
C GLU A 6 2.91 -5.23 -15.13
N LEU A 7 3.13 -6.17 -14.21
CA LEU A 7 3.26 -5.86 -12.79
C LEU A 7 4.45 -4.96 -12.53
N ASP A 8 5.62 -5.27 -13.12
CA ASP A 8 6.82 -4.46 -12.99
C ASP A 8 6.58 -3.05 -13.54
N THR A 9 5.91 -2.93 -14.67
CA THR A 9 5.56 -1.64 -15.25
C THR A 9 4.65 -0.84 -14.33
N LEU A 10 3.63 -1.48 -13.77
CA LEU A 10 2.70 -0.83 -12.84
C LEU A 10 3.44 -0.33 -11.60
N ILE A 11 4.29 -1.16 -11.01
CA ILE A 11 5.06 -0.78 -9.82
C ILE A 11 5.96 0.42 -10.14
N ASN A 12 6.66 0.37 -11.26
CA ASN A 12 7.55 1.47 -11.66
C ASN A 12 6.78 2.77 -11.88
N GLN A 13 5.59 2.69 -12.47
CA GLN A 13 4.74 3.87 -12.68
C GLN A 13 4.24 4.43 -11.35
N LEU A 14 3.83 3.57 -10.42
CA LEU A 14 3.40 3.99 -9.09
C LEU A 14 4.56 4.63 -8.31
N ASP A 15 5.74 4.05 -8.38
CA ASP A 15 6.92 4.60 -7.71
C ASP A 15 7.26 5.98 -8.26
N ALA A 16 7.15 6.17 -9.57
CA ALA A 16 7.39 7.47 -10.20
C ALA A 16 6.38 8.52 -9.72
N VAL A 17 5.11 8.15 -9.60
CA VAL A 17 4.07 9.04 -9.07
C VAL A 17 4.36 9.38 -7.61
N LEU A 18 4.69 8.38 -6.79
CA LEU A 18 4.98 8.59 -5.37
C LEU A 18 6.18 9.53 -5.18
N LEU A 19 7.19 9.41 -6.04
CA LEU A 19 8.35 10.28 -5.99
C LEU A 19 7.97 11.75 -6.22
N GLN A 20 6.98 12.03 -7.06
CA GLN A 20 6.48 13.39 -7.30
C GLN A 20 5.86 14.02 -6.04
N TYR A 21 5.42 13.21 -5.10
CA TYR A 21 4.76 13.64 -3.87
C TYR A 21 5.62 13.42 -2.63
N ASN A 22 6.94 13.30 -2.80
CA ASN A 22 7.85 13.05 -1.68
C ASN A 22 7.94 14.22 -0.70
N HIS A 23 7.46 15.40 -1.10
CA HIS A 23 7.37 16.60 -0.24
C HIS A 23 6.10 16.60 0.63
N CYS A 24 5.18 15.69 0.39
CA CYS A 24 3.93 15.59 1.15
C CYS A 24 4.09 14.61 2.32
N PRO A 25 3.31 14.79 3.40
CA PRO A 25 3.31 13.81 4.50
C PRO A 25 2.92 12.43 4.01
N ALA A 26 3.68 11.42 4.42
CA ALA A 26 3.47 10.04 3.95
C ALA A 26 2.07 9.53 4.25
N HIS A 27 1.51 9.86 5.42
CA HIS A 27 0.17 9.38 5.79
C HIS A 27 -0.93 9.95 4.89
N GLU A 28 -0.75 11.17 4.38
CA GLU A 28 -1.73 11.77 3.45
C GLU A 28 -1.68 11.09 2.09
N VAL A 29 -0.47 10.82 1.59
CA VAL A 29 -0.28 10.09 0.34
C VAL A 29 -0.83 8.67 0.47
N ALA A 30 -0.51 8.00 1.58
CA ALA A 30 -1.01 6.66 1.87
C ALA A 30 -2.55 6.64 1.96
N GLY A 31 -3.15 7.64 2.57
CA GLY A 31 -4.61 7.76 2.66
C GLY A 31 -5.27 7.85 1.28
N ALA A 32 -4.69 8.64 0.38
CA ALA A 32 -5.18 8.75 -0.99
C ALA A 32 -5.08 7.41 -1.73
N LEU A 33 -3.97 6.71 -1.59
CA LEU A 33 -3.77 5.39 -2.19
C LEU A 33 -4.75 4.37 -1.62
N LEU A 34 -4.95 4.37 -0.31
CA LEU A 34 -5.88 3.45 0.34
C LEU A 34 -7.31 3.65 -0.15
N SER A 35 -7.74 4.89 -0.40
CA SER A 35 -9.08 5.14 -0.93
C SER A 35 -9.23 4.53 -2.32
N ARG A 36 -8.20 4.58 -3.16
CA ARG A 36 -8.22 3.96 -4.48
C ARG A 36 -8.18 2.44 -4.40
N ILE A 37 -7.36 1.90 -3.51
CA ILE A 37 -7.28 0.46 -3.26
C ILE A 37 -8.64 -0.07 -2.77
N THR A 38 -9.27 0.63 -1.83
CA THR A 38 -10.59 0.25 -1.32
C THR A 38 -11.61 0.17 -2.46
N LEU A 39 -11.60 1.16 -3.35
CA LEU A 39 -12.50 1.18 -4.49
C LEU A 39 -12.28 -0.03 -5.40
N LEU A 40 -11.03 -0.39 -5.68
CA LEU A 40 -10.71 -1.57 -6.49
C LEU A 40 -11.16 -2.85 -5.80
N MET A 41 -11.02 -2.93 -4.47
CA MET A 41 -11.36 -4.13 -3.71
C MET A 41 -12.86 -4.33 -3.51
N THR A 42 -13.69 -3.37 -3.86
CA THR A 42 -15.15 -3.57 -3.82
C THR A 42 -15.60 -4.64 -4.81
N MET A 43 -14.77 -4.94 -5.80
CA MET A 43 -15.06 -6.01 -6.78
C MET A 43 -14.94 -7.40 -6.16
N ASP A 44 -14.10 -7.57 -5.13
CA ASP A 44 -13.93 -8.81 -4.39
C ASP A 44 -13.56 -8.50 -2.93
N PRO A 45 -14.57 -8.22 -2.09
CA PRO A 45 -14.31 -7.80 -0.71
C PRO A 45 -13.58 -8.83 0.15
N SER A 46 -13.81 -10.13 -0.10
CA SER A 46 -13.13 -11.18 0.66
C SER A 46 -11.64 -11.18 0.43
N VAL A 47 -11.22 -11.07 -0.83
CA VAL A 47 -9.81 -10.98 -1.20
C VAL A 47 -9.22 -9.69 -0.66
N GLY A 48 -9.96 -8.58 -0.75
CA GLY A 48 -9.52 -7.30 -0.22
C GLY A 48 -9.22 -7.36 1.27
N LYS A 49 -10.12 -7.94 2.05
CA LYS A 49 -9.91 -8.12 3.49
C LYS A 49 -8.68 -8.97 3.79
N HIS A 50 -8.49 -10.04 3.04
CA HIS A 50 -7.35 -10.93 3.22
C HIS A 50 -6.03 -10.20 2.95
N MET A 51 -5.97 -9.41 1.89
CA MET A 51 -4.80 -8.62 1.55
C MET A 51 -4.50 -7.56 2.60
N LEU A 52 -5.53 -6.88 3.11
CA LEU A 52 -5.37 -5.88 4.16
C LEU A 52 -4.89 -6.50 5.47
N LYS A 53 -5.36 -7.72 5.77
CA LYS A 53 -4.88 -8.45 6.94
C LYS A 53 -3.39 -8.75 6.83
N PHE A 54 -2.92 -9.15 5.66
CA PHE A 54 -1.50 -9.38 5.41
C PHE A 54 -0.68 -8.10 5.67
N VAL A 55 -1.14 -6.97 5.16
CA VAL A 55 -0.48 -5.68 5.36
C VAL A 55 -0.47 -5.31 6.84
N TRP A 56 -1.58 -5.50 7.54
CA TRP A 56 -1.69 -5.24 8.97
C TRP A 56 -0.66 -6.05 9.76
N GLU A 57 -0.57 -7.35 9.49
CA GLU A 57 0.37 -8.23 10.16
C GLU A 57 1.82 -7.81 9.91
N LYS A 58 2.12 -7.37 8.69
CA LYS A 58 3.45 -6.89 8.33
C LYS A 58 3.82 -5.61 9.08
N LEU A 59 2.90 -4.68 9.18
CA LEU A 59 3.10 -3.45 9.93
C LEU A 59 3.26 -3.73 11.42
N ASP A 60 2.51 -4.69 11.95
CA ASP A 60 2.58 -5.11 13.34
C ASP A 60 3.98 -5.68 13.67
N GLU A 61 4.53 -6.50 12.78
CA GLU A 61 5.89 -7.02 12.92
C GLU A 61 6.93 -5.89 12.98
N ILE A 62 6.81 -4.90 12.08
CA ILE A 62 7.71 -3.75 12.02
C ILE A 62 7.59 -2.93 13.31
N GLU A 63 6.38 -2.72 13.79
CA GLU A 63 6.11 -1.99 15.01
C GLU A 63 6.75 -2.68 16.22
N GLN A 64 6.61 -4.00 16.32
CA GLN A 64 7.19 -4.78 17.41
C GLN A 64 8.71 -4.82 17.36
N ALA A 65 9.29 -4.82 16.16
CA ALA A 65 10.74 -4.81 15.99
C ALA A 65 11.37 -3.46 16.38
N ASN A 66 10.60 -2.37 16.27
CA ASN A 66 11.09 -1.01 16.51
C ASN A 66 10.16 -0.22 17.43
N PRO A 67 9.88 -0.71 18.65
CA PRO A 67 8.88 -0.08 19.52
C PRO A 67 9.25 1.36 19.92
N GLY A 68 10.53 1.68 19.98
CA GLY A 68 10.99 3.03 20.33
C GLY A 68 10.77 4.07 19.24
N ASN A 69 10.44 3.64 18.04
CA ASN A 69 10.26 4.53 16.89
C ASN A 69 8.78 4.85 16.62
N MET A 70 7.90 4.44 17.51
CA MET A 70 6.47 4.56 17.33
C MET A 70 5.89 5.89 17.79
N ILE A 71 6.72 6.77 18.21
CA ILE A 71 6.27 8.07 18.76
C ILE A 71 6.12 9.10 17.65
#